data_4f2731a5db41b59c0402a2b89ad41d5d
#
_entry.id   4f2731a5db41b59c0402a2b89ad41d5d
#
_cell.length_a   1.000
_cell.length_b   1.000
_cell.length_c   1.000
_cell.angle_alpha   90.00
_cell.angle_beta   90.00
_cell.angle_gamma   90.00
#
_symmetry.space_group_name_H-M   'P 1'
#
loop_
_entity.id
_entity.type
_entity.pdbx_description
1 polymer ?
#
loop_
_entity_poly.entity_id
_entity_poly.type
_entity_poly.pdbx_seq_one_letter_code
_entity_poly.pdbx_strand_id
1 'polypeptide(L)'
;MCSSDLFHANADIDISQVEGFIRQILGWREYIRGVYWANMPHYPKKNELEASRKLPDFFWNGETKMACMRNAIGQSLDYAYAHHIQRLMVTGNFCLLTEIDPDQVDEWYLGIYVDAIEWVEMPNTRGMALFADGGIVGTKPYAASGSYINKMSDYCKG
;
A
#
# COMPACT_ATOMS: atom_id res chain seq x y z
N MET A 1 7.22 -17.52 18.86
CA MET A 1 6.19 -17.24 19.88
C MET A 1 5.06 -16.51 19.19
N CYS A 2 3.84 -17.05 19.20
CA CYS A 2 2.68 -16.42 18.57
C CYS A 2 2.17 -15.27 19.47
N SER A 3 1.56 -14.22 18.89
CA SER A 3 0.99 -13.12 19.67
C SER A 3 -0.12 -13.58 20.63
N SER A 4 -0.82 -14.67 20.28
CA SER A 4 -1.78 -15.32 21.19
C SER A 4 -1.11 -15.91 22.43
N ASP A 5 0.10 -16.48 22.29
CA ASP A 5 0.85 -17.04 23.42
C ASP A 5 1.29 -15.94 24.40
N LEU A 6 1.68 -14.76 23.87
CA LEU A 6 2.01 -13.60 24.70
C LEU A 6 0.80 -13.08 25.48
N PHE A 7 -0.38 -13.07 24.87
CA PHE A 7 -1.62 -12.70 25.54
C PHE A 7 -1.99 -13.67 26.66
N HIS A 8 -1.92 -14.98 26.40
CA HIS A 8 -2.20 -15.99 27.41
C HIS A 8 -1.18 -16.06 28.54
N ALA A 9 0.08 -15.65 28.27
CA ALA A 9 1.16 -15.65 29.24
C ALA A 9 1.22 -14.40 30.13
N ASN A 10 0.46 -13.35 29.81
CA ASN A 10 0.52 -12.07 30.54
C ASN A 10 -0.89 -11.62 30.96
N ALA A 11 -1.17 -11.72 32.26
CA ALA A 11 -2.46 -11.34 32.85
C ALA A 11 -2.74 -9.82 32.83
N ASP A 12 -1.73 -8.99 32.56
CA ASP A 12 -1.86 -7.53 32.50
C ASP A 12 -2.29 -7.03 31.12
N ILE A 13 -2.41 -7.93 30.14
CA ILE A 13 -2.83 -7.59 28.76
C ILE A 13 -4.31 -7.92 28.60
N ASP A 14 -5.13 -6.89 28.38
CA ASP A 14 -6.54 -7.05 28.06
C ASP A 14 -6.71 -7.48 26.59
N ILE A 15 -7.76 -8.25 26.33
CA ILE A 15 -8.13 -8.70 24.96
C ILE A 15 -8.30 -7.53 24.00
N SER A 16 -8.78 -6.38 24.45
CA SER A 16 -8.91 -5.16 23.66
C SER A 16 -7.59 -4.64 23.11
N GLN A 17 -6.48 -4.87 23.79
CA GLN A 17 -5.14 -4.48 23.37
C GLN A 17 -4.58 -5.38 22.27
N VAL A 18 -5.05 -6.63 22.21
CA VAL A 18 -4.60 -7.65 21.25
C VAL A 18 -5.55 -7.75 20.05
N GLU A 19 -6.82 -7.39 20.25
CA GLU A 19 -7.88 -7.50 19.23
C GLU A 19 -7.50 -6.79 17.93
N GLY A 20 -6.99 -5.58 18.00
CA GLY A 20 -6.58 -4.81 16.83
C GLY A 20 -5.52 -5.53 16.00
N PHE A 21 -4.53 -6.14 16.65
CA PHE A 21 -3.48 -6.90 15.99
C PHE A 21 -4.02 -8.19 15.34
N ILE A 22 -4.82 -8.96 16.09
CA ILE A 22 -5.43 -10.20 15.60
C ILE A 22 -6.35 -9.90 14.40
N ARG A 23 -7.11 -8.82 14.46
CA ARG A 23 -7.99 -8.38 13.38
C ARG A 23 -7.22 -8.03 12.09
N GLN A 24 -6.01 -7.49 12.19
CA GLN A 24 -5.17 -7.27 11.01
C GLN A 24 -4.74 -8.58 10.34
N ILE A 25 -4.47 -9.61 11.12
CA ILE A 25 -4.08 -10.92 10.59
C ILE A 25 -5.29 -11.64 10.00
N LEU A 26 -6.33 -11.87 10.79
CA LEU A 26 -7.50 -12.65 10.37
C LEU A 26 -8.41 -11.86 9.41
N GLY A 27 -8.71 -10.62 9.75
CA GLY A 27 -9.64 -9.80 8.98
C GLY A 27 -9.04 -9.24 7.70
N TRP A 28 -7.79 -8.75 7.74
CA TRP A 28 -7.19 -8.11 6.59
C TRP A 28 -6.32 -9.06 5.75
N ARG A 29 -5.34 -9.71 6.35
CA ARG A 29 -4.42 -10.59 5.60
C ARG A 29 -5.14 -11.79 4.98
N GLU A 30 -6.02 -12.46 5.70
CA GLU A 30 -6.78 -13.58 5.15
C GLU A 30 -7.81 -13.13 4.11
N TYR A 31 -8.41 -11.96 4.28
CA TYR A 31 -9.27 -11.35 3.25
C TYR A 31 -8.49 -11.09 1.96
N ILE A 32 -7.35 -10.44 2.04
CA ILE A 32 -6.47 -10.15 0.88
C ILE A 32 -6.00 -11.44 0.22
N ARG A 33 -5.62 -12.46 1.00
CA ARG A 33 -5.24 -13.77 0.48
C ARG A 33 -6.40 -14.43 -0.28
N GLY A 34 -7.60 -14.35 0.27
CA GLY A 34 -8.82 -14.85 -0.37
C GLY A 34 -9.11 -14.14 -1.69
N VAL A 35 -9.02 -12.80 -1.71
CA VAL A 35 -9.18 -11.99 -2.94
C VAL A 35 -8.18 -12.40 -4.00
N TYR A 36 -6.90 -12.50 -3.65
CA TYR A 36 -5.85 -12.90 -4.58
C TYR A 36 -6.14 -14.25 -5.23
N TRP A 37 -6.30 -15.30 -4.43
CA TRP A 37 -6.51 -16.65 -4.95
C TRP A 37 -7.83 -16.85 -5.68
N ALA A 38 -8.89 -16.17 -5.26
CA ALA A 38 -10.19 -16.25 -5.95
C ALA A 38 -10.19 -15.60 -7.34
N ASN A 39 -9.27 -14.69 -7.61
CA ASN A 39 -9.22 -13.93 -8.87
C ASN A 39 -8.04 -14.33 -9.78
N MET A 40 -7.10 -15.15 -9.30
CA MET A 40 -6.00 -15.64 -10.14
C MET A 40 -6.50 -16.66 -11.19
N PRO A 41 -5.87 -16.73 -12.38
CA PRO A 41 -4.72 -15.97 -12.85
C PRO A 41 -5.07 -14.64 -13.54
N HIS A 42 -6.28 -14.16 -13.41
CA HIS A 42 -6.75 -12.98 -14.16
C HIS A 42 -6.54 -11.65 -13.42
N TYR A 43 -6.31 -11.71 -12.11
CA TYR A 43 -6.17 -10.52 -11.28
C TYR A 43 -5.05 -9.56 -11.74
N PRO A 44 -3.85 -10.04 -12.12
CA PRO A 44 -2.78 -9.18 -12.60
C PRO A 44 -3.09 -8.39 -13.88
N LYS A 45 -4.12 -8.82 -14.64
CA LYS A 45 -4.53 -8.18 -15.90
C LYS A 45 -5.57 -7.08 -15.72
N LYS A 46 -6.01 -6.87 -14.48
CA LYS A 46 -7.05 -5.87 -14.20
C LYS A 46 -6.47 -4.46 -14.26
N ASN A 47 -7.13 -3.60 -15.02
CA ASN A 47 -6.79 -2.19 -15.17
C ASN A 47 -8.07 -1.41 -15.53
N GLU A 48 -8.98 -1.29 -14.57
CA GLU A 48 -10.31 -0.69 -14.75
C GLU A 48 -10.27 0.76 -15.24
N LEU A 49 -9.23 1.49 -14.85
CA LEU A 49 -9.06 2.89 -15.22
C LEU A 49 -8.30 3.07 -16.54
N GLU A 50 -7.90 1.97 -17.20
CA GLU A 50 -7.11 2.01 -18.44
C GLU A 50 -5.82 2.84 -18.31
N ALA A 51 -5.25 2.89 -17.11
CA ALA A 51 -4.04 3.62 -16.81
C ALA A 51 -2.84 3.03 -17.57
N SER A 52 -2.06 3.88 -18.24
CA SER A 52 -1.01 3.40 -19.17
C SER A 52 0.25 4.26 -19.17
N ARG A 53 0.35 5.23 -18.26
CA ARG A 53 1.53 6.09 -18.19
C ARG A 53 2.69 5.38 -17.56
N LYS A 54 3.91 5.67 -18.06
CA LYS A 54 5.15 5.14 -17.51
C LYS A 54 5.38 5.64 -16.08
N LEU A 55 5.90 4.77 -15.22
CA LEU A 55 6.37 5.14 -13.90
C LEU A 55 7.52 6.15 -14.03
N PRO A 56 7.46 7.33 -13.38
CA PRO A 56 8.49 8.35 -13.51
C PRO A 56 9.84 7.91 -12.95
N ASP A 57 10.91 8.37 -13.57
CA ASP A 57 12.28 7.98 -13.20
C ASP A 57 12.63 8.34 -11.75
N PHE A 58 12.00 9.35 -11.16
CA PHE A 58 12.24 9.72 -9.77
C PHE A 58 11.80 8.64 -8.75
N PHE A 59 11.01 7.65 -9.14
CA PHE A 59 10.73 6.48 -8.30
C PHE A 59 11.99 5.63 -8.04
N TRP A 60 13.01 5.75 -8.90
CA TRP A 60 14.25 4.99 -8.79
C TRP A 60 15.41 5.77 -8.14
N ASN A 61 15.32 7.08 -8.05
CA ASN A 61 16.41 7.93 -7.52
C ASN A 61 15.95 8.99 -6.49
N GLY A 62 14.64 9.17 -6.29
CA GLY A 62 14.12 10.18 -5.37
C GLY A 62 14.21 11.63 -5.86
N GLU A 63 14.72 11.88 -7.07
CA GLU A 63 14.98 13.22 -7.59
C GLU A 63 13.71 13.93 -8.06
N THR A 64 12.96 14.51 -7.13
CA THR A 64 11.73 15.26 -7.43
C THR A 64 11.62 16.52 -6.56
N LYS A 65 10.95 17.54 -7.09
CA LYS A 65 10.62 18.77 -6.34
C LYS A 65 9.43 18.59 -5.39
N MET A 66 8.65 17.55 -5.56
CA MET A 66 7.53 17.22 -4.67
C MET A 66 8.04 16.67 -3.34
N ALA A 67 8.02 17.48 -2.27
CA ALA A 67 8.60 17.12 -0.98
C ALA A 67 8.01 15.81 -0.42
N CYS A 68 6.69 15.58 -0.52
CA CYS A 68 6.04 14.35 -0.09
C CYS A 68 6.57 13.11 -0.83
N MET A 69 6.70 13.21 -2.17
CA MET A 69 7.22 12.10 -2.99
C MET A 69 8.70 11.85 -2.70
N ARG A 70 9.51 12.90 -2.65
CA ARG A 70 10.94 12.78 -2.33
C ARG A 70 11.18 12.10 -0.99
N ASN A 71 10.45 12.47 0.04
CA ASN A 71 10.58 11.86 1.36
C ASN A 71 10.08 10.40 1.38
N ALA A 72 8.89 10.13 0.83
CA ALA A 72 8.34 8.77 0.83
C ALA A 72 9.17 7.80 -0.01
N ILE A 73 9.62 8.22 -1.20
CA ILE A 73 10.45 7.41 -2.08
C ILE A 73 11.86 7.25 -1.50
N GLY A 74 12.49 8.35 -1.02
CA GLY A 74 13.80 8.29 -0.39
C GLY A 74 13.82 7.30 0.77
N GLN A 75 12.85 7.36 1.68
CA GLN A 75 12.70 6.40 2.76
C GLN A 75 12.55 4.96 2.23
N SER A 76 11.76 4.76 1.18
CA SER A 76 11.56 3.44 0.58
C SER A 76 12.85 2.86 0.00
N LEU A 77 13.64 3.68 -0.68
CA LEU A 77 14.92 3.28 -1.28
C LEU A 77 15.99 3.02 -0.22
N ASP A 78 16.07 3.85 0.83
CA ASP A 78 17.10 3.75 1.86
C ASP A 78 16.87 2.56 2.82
N TYR A 79 15.60 2.28 3.16
CA TYR A 79 15.26 1.30 4.19
C TYR A 79 14.49 0.08 3.66
N ALA A 80 14.19 0.02 2.38
CA ALA A 80 13.30 -0.98 1.79
C ALA A 80 11.95 -1.07 2.52
N TYR A 81 11.50 0.03 3.12
CA TYR A 81 10.30 0.11 3.94
C TYR A 81 9.69 1.52 3.92
N ALA A 82 8.37 1.58 3.83
CA ALA A 82 7.58 2.77 4.11
C ALA A 82 6.33 2.38 4.90
N HIS A 83 5.84 3.29 5.72
CA HIS A 83 4.58 3.10 6.42
C HIS A 83 3.42 2.94 5.42
N HIS A 84 2.42 2.12 5.77
CA HIS A 84 1.27 1.85 4.89
C HIS A 84 0.61 3.13 4.34
N ILE A 85 0.47 4.16 5.18
CA ILE A 85 -0.10 5.46 4.75
C ILE A 85 0.78 6.15 3.69
N GLN A 86 2.10 6.06 3.78
CA GLN A 86 2.98 6.59 2.74
C GLN A 86 2.81 5.82 1.42
N ARG A 87 2.72 4.48 1.51
CA ARG A 87 2.49 3.63 0.33
C ARG A 87 1.14 3.93 -0.32
N LEU A 88 0.07 4.01 0.46
CA LEU A 88 -1.29 4.21 -0.05
C LEU A 88 -1.56 5.66 -0.44
N MET A 89 -1.35 6.60 0.49
CA MET A 89 -1.85 7.97 0.37
C MET A 89 -0.82 8.96 -0.19
N VAL A 90 0.42 8.57 -0.40
CA VAL A 90 1.44 9.40 -1.05
C VAL A 90 1.85 8.78 -2.38
N THR A 91 2.60 7.69 -2.39
CA THR A 91 3.09 7.07 -3.63
C THR A 91 1.96 6.44 -4.44
N GLY A 92 1.10 5.65 -3.82
CA GLY A 92 -0.07 5.04 -4.49
C GLY A 92 -1.06 6.08 -5.01
N ASN A 93 -1.38 7.08 -4.18
CA ASN A 93 -2.24 8.20 -4.59
C ASN A 93 -1.68 8.99 -5.79
N PHE A 94 -0.36 9.22 -5.82
CA PHE A 94 0.28 9.83 -6.98
C PHE A 94 0.08 8.97 -8.23
N CYS A 95 0.34 7.66 -8.14
CA CYS A 95 0.18 6.75 -9.27
C CYS A 95 -1.28 6.69 -9.76
N LEU A 96 -2.25 6.64 -8.84
CA LEU A 96 -3.68 6.69 -9.17
C LEU A 96 -4.05 7.98 -9.94
N LEU A 97 -3.69 9.14 -9.38
CA LEU A 97 -4.08 10.43 -9.95
C LEU A 97 -3.35 10.77 -11.27
N THR A 98 -2.21 10.16 -11.50
CA THR A 98 -1.44 10.37 -12.74
C THR A 98 -1.57 9.24 -13.75
N GLU A 99 -2.46 8.28 -13.49
CA GLU A 99 -2.77 7.17 -14.40
C GLU A 99 -1.54 6.33 -14.79
N ILE A 100 -0.69 6.02 -13.79
CA ILE A 100 0.47 5.15 -14.00
C ILE A 100 0.00 3.70 -14.21
N ASP A 101 0.64 3.04 -15.16
CA ASP A 101 0.40 1.63 -15.49
C ASP A 101 0.54 0.74 -14.24
N PRO A 102 -0.53 0.01 -13.84
CA PRO A 102 -0.51 -0.82 -12.65
C PRO A 102 0.59 -1.89 -12.63
N ASP A 103 0.99 -2.41 -13.78
CA ASP A 103 2.05 -3.42 -13.87
C ASP A 103 3.39 -2.85 -13.39
N GLN A 104 3.71 -1.62 -13.78
CA GLN A 104 4.94 -0.95 -13.36
C GLN A 104 4.92 -0.59 -11.87
N VAL A 105 3.75 -0.25 -11.33
CA VAL A 105 3.61 0.05 -9.90
C VAL A 105 3.75 -1.22 -9.06
N ASP A 106 3.08 -2.31 -9.44
CA ASP A 106 3.22 -3.61 -8.78
C ASP A 106 4.68 -4.08 -8.78
N GLU A 107 5.36 -4.00 -9.93
CA GLU A 107 6.78 -4.38 -10.06
C GLU A 107 7.67 -3.54 -9.14
N TRP A 108 7.46 -2.23 -9.08
CA TRP A 108 8.23 -1.34 -8.21
C TRP A 108 8.01 -1.67 -6.74
N TYR A 109 6.75 -1.85 -6.29
CA TYR A 109 6.45 -2.19 -4.90
C TYR A 109 7.04 -3.54 -4.50
N LEU A 110 6.89 -4.55 -5.35
CA LEU A 110 7.47 -5.88 -5.11
C LEU A 110 9.00 -5.85 -5.06
N GLY A 111 9.64 -5.02 -5.89
CA GLY A 111 11.09 -4.91 -5.96
C GLY A 111 11.73 -4.09 -4.84
N ILE A 112 11.02 -3.10 -4.29
CA ILE A 112 11.57 -2.16 -3.30
C ILE A 112 11.34 -2.62 -1.86
N TYR A 113 10.14 -3.10 -1.52
CA TYR A 113 9.79 -3.35 -0.13
C TYR A 113 10.20 -4.73 0.36
N VAL A 114 10.94 -4.80 1.47
CA VAL A 114 11.40 -6.04 2.09
C VAL A 114 10.27 -6.95 2.57
N ASP A 115 9.12 -6.38 2.89
CA ASP A 115 7.93 -7.10 3.35
C ASP A 115 6.93 -7.42 2.23
N ALA A 116 7.28 -7.11 0.97
CA ALA A 116 6.42 -7.37 -0.17
C ALA A 116 6.41 -8.86 -0.53
N ILE A 117 5.22 -9.42 -0.57
CA ILE A 117 4.92 -10.76 -1.07
C ILE A 117 3.76 -10.61 -2.04
N GLU A 118 3.84 -11.21 -3.21
CA GLU A 118 2.92 -10.97 -4.32
C GLU A 118 1.43 -11.03 -3.93
N TRP A 119 1.01 -12.08 -3.19
CA TRP A 119 -0.38 -12.23 -2.79
C TRP A 119 -0.86 -11.17 -1.78
N VAL A 120 0.07 -10.55 -1.03
CA VAL A 120 -0.23 -9.41 -0.14
C VAL A 120 -0.18 -8.11 -0.93
N GLU A 121 0.89 -7.94 -1.72
CA GLU A 121 1.20 -6.68 -2.39
C GLU A 121 0.18 -6.36 -3.48
N MET A 122 -0.04 -7.27 -4.40
CA MET A 122 -0.86 -7.03 -5.59
C MET A 122 -2.29 -6.56 -5.27
N PRO A 123 -3.07 -7.18 -4.36
CA PRO A 123 -4.39 -6.65 -4.01
C PRO A 123 -4.33 -5.31 -3.29
N ASN A 124 -3.30 -5.04 -2.49
CA ASN A 124 -3.13 -3.75 -1.83
C ASN A 124 -2.72 -2.64 -2.81
N THR A 125 -1.85 -2.94 -3.75
CA THR A 125 -1.40 -1.97 -4.76
C THR A 125 -2.45 -1.81 -5.86
N ARG A 126 -2.71 -2.86 -6.61
CA ARG A 126 -3.64 -2.85 -7.76
C ARG A 126 -5.09 -2.58 -7.35
N GLY A 127 -5.54 -3.22 -6.27
CA GLY A 127 -6.92 -3.07 -5.78
C GLY A 127 -7.13 -1.81 -4.95
N MET A 128 -6.39 -1.68 -3.84
CA MET A 128 -6.62 -0.58 -2.90
C MET A 128 -6.03 0.74 -3.36
N ALA A 129 -4.74 0.76 -3.73
CA ALA A 129 -4.05 2.02 -4.03
C ALA A 129 -4.42 2.57 -5.41
N LEU A 130 -4.52 1.73 -6.43
CA LEU A 130 -4.75 2.14 -7.82
C LEU A 130 -6.21 1.98 -8.28
N PHE A 131 -7.05 1.31 -7.52
CA PHE A 131 -8.42 0.96 -7.93
C PHE A 131 -8.50 0.25 -9.29
N ALA A 132 -7.42 -0.38 -9.71
CA ALA A 132 -7.32 -1.04 -11.01
C ALA A 132 -8.11 -2.35 -11.09
N ASP A 133 -8.56 -2.89 -9.95
CA ASP A 133 -9.40 -4.09 -9.89
C ASP A 133 -10.91 -3.80 -10.03
N GLY A 134 -11.29 -2.53 -10.16
CA GLY A 134 -12.70 -2.13 -10.31
C GLY A 134 -13.54 -2.30 -9.03
N GLY A 135 -12.88 -2.30 -7.86
CA GLY A 135 -13.57 -2.32 -6.57
C GLY A 135 -13.74 -3.70 -5.92
N ILE A 136 -12.93 -4.68 -6.29
CA ILE A 136 -12.93 -6.01 -5.66
C ILE A 136 -12.40 -5.91 -4.22
N VAL A 137 -11.27 -5.22 -4.01
CA VAL A 137 -10.68 -5.01 -2.67
C VAL A 137 -11.37 -3.86 -1.95
N GLY A 138 -11.50 -2.73 -2.61
CA GLY A 138 -12.09 -1.52 -2.03
C GLY A 138 -13.23 -0.98 -2.88
N THR A 139 -14.37 -0.69 -2.27
CA THR A 139 -15.58 -0.26 -3.00
C THR A 139 -15.48 1.11 -3.67
N LYS A 140 -14.41 1.85 -3.43
CA LYS A 140 -14.13 3.17 -4.02
C LYS A 140 -12.63 3.46 -4.00
N PRO A 141 -12.12 4.31 -4.92
CA PRO A 141 -10.71 4.70 -4.94
C PRO A 141 -10.34 5.50 -3.69
N TYR A 142 -9.14 5.28 -3.18
CA TYR A 142 -8.53 6.05 -2.09
C TYR A 142 -7.80 7.28 -2.66
N ALA A 143 -8.56 8.21 -3.23
CA ALA A 143 -8.00 9.45 -3.75
C ALA A 143 -7.88 10.50 -2.65
N ALA A 144 -6.68 11.01 -2.41
CA ALA A 144 -6.38 12.03 -1.43
C ALA A 144 -6.02 13.37 -2.08
N SER A 145 -6.50 14.45 -1.50
CA SER A 145 -6.12 15.81 -1.89
C SER A 145 -4.81 16.24 -1.22
N GLY A 146 -4.18 17.30 -1.74
CA GLY A 146 -3.03 17.94 -1.09
C GLY A 146 -3.31 18.39 0.34
N SER A 147 -4.57 18.79 0.65
CA SER A 147 -4.99 19.12 2.01
C SER A 147 -4.89 17.95 2.97
N TYR A 148 -5.17 16.74 2.51
CA TYR A 148 -5.00 15.54 3.33
C TYR A 148 -3.53 15.31 3.66
N ILE A 149 -2.64 15.38 2.66
CA ILE A 149 -1.18 15.22 2.86
C ILE A 149 -0.64 16.27 3.83
N ASN A 150 -1.07 17.55 3.67
CA ASN A 150 -0.65 18.64 4.56
C ASN A 150 -1.14 18.46 6.01
N LYS A 151 -2.31 17.84 6.21
CA LYS A 151 -2.84 17.55 7.54
C LYS A 151 -2.15 16.35 8.21
N MET A 152 -1.78 15.34 7.43
CA MET A 152 -1.26 14.06 7.93
C MET A 152 0.27 14.02 7.99
N SER A 153 0.97 15.05 7.51
CA SER A 153 2.42 15.11 7.47
C SER A 153 2.94 16.54 7.60
N ASP A 154 4.22 16.69 7.74
CA ASP A 154 4.95 17.97 7.71
C ASP A 154 5.60 18.29 6.35
N TYR A 155 5.37 17.47 5.34
CA TYR A 155 5.99 17.59 4.01
C TYR A 155 5.72 18.93 3.30
N CYS A 156 4.60 19.58 3.62
CA CYS A 156 4.22 20.88 3.05
C CYS A 156 4.66 22.09 3.90
N LYS A 157 5.38 21.83 4.98
CA LYS A 157 5.91 22.87 5.91
C LYS A 157 7.38 23.13 5.61
N GLY A 158 7.68 23.46 4.39
CA GLY A 158 9.05 23.74 3.95
C GLY A 158 9.21 25.17 3.53
#